data_618ef8946de79b6e8bbb94beecf594ef
#
_entry.id   618ef8946de79b6e8bbb94beecf594ef
#
_cell.length_a   1.000
_cell.length_b   1.000
_cell.length_c   1.000
_cell.angle_alpha   90.00
_cell.angle_beta   90.00
_cell.angle_gamma   90.00
#
_symmetry.space_group_name_H-M   'P 1'
#
loop_
_entity.id
_entity.type
_entity.pdbx_description
1 polymer ?
#
loop_
_entity_poly.entity_id
_entity_poly.type
_entity_poly.pdbx_seq_one_letter_code
_entity_poly.pdbx_strand_id
1 'polypeptide(L)'
;MKNQAKSQLATPDKKELILNAAIRVFGKSGFKKTSIEDLADAADISKQGLYLHFSSKEEIFQAAMQKYLEDGLNLVQKALDKPDTELLQRLMGAMDAWFGRHLVTFTPRWFDVIEAGERLSGSQIEEFKVAFKEKLAKAIARSFEFKNARNVCTPKEISEVLFLFGLTWKEGNPSRADFMKKVNTCIRACCQIEETRSRT
;
A
#
# COMPACT_ATOMS: atom_id res chain seq x y z
N MET A 1 5.57 -28.31 -38.39
CA MET A 1 6.62 -27.71 -37.54
C MET A 1 5.91 -26.81 -36.56
N LYS A 2 5.73 -27.28 -35.32
CA LYS A 2 5.03 -26.54 -34.23
C LYS A 2 6.07 -25.76 -33.42
N ASN A 3 6.08 -24.45 -33.55
CA ASN A 3 6.92 -23.57 -32.76
C ASN A 3 6.21 -23.27 -31.44
N GLN A 4 6.60 -23.95 -30.38
CA GLN A 4 6.13 -23.65 -28.99
C GLN A 4 6.94 -22.47 -28.49
N ALA A 5 6.33 -21.29 -28.47
CA ALA A 5 6.83 -20.17 -27.72
C ALA A 5 6.69 -20.51 -26.20
N LYS A 6 7.78 -21.02 -25.60
CA LYS A 6 7.93 -21.09 -24.15
C LYS A 6 7.97 -19.65 -23.62
N SER A 7 6.88 -19.23 -22.94
CA SER A 7 6.89 -18.08 -22.06
C SER A 7 8.01 -18.30 -21.03
N GLN A 8 9.13 -17.61 -21.20
CA GLN A 8 10.17 -17.52 -20.17
C GLN A 8 9.60 -16.68 -19.04
N LEU A 9 9.14 -17.33 -17.98
CA LEU A 9 8.98 -16.71 -16.67
C LEU A 9 10.38 -16.23 -16.25
N ALA A 10 10.60 -14.93 -16.32
CA ALA A 10 11.85 -14.32 -15.87
C ALA A 10 12.09 -14.75 -14.43
N THR A 11 13.25 -15.35 -14.17
CA THR A 11 13.70 -15.66 -12.80
C THR A 11 13.72 -14.36 -12.01
N PRO A 12 13.06 -14.26 -10.84
CA PRO A 12 13.06 -13.03 -10.07
C PRO A 12 14.50 -12.59 -9.80
N ASP A 13 14.77 -11.29 -9.96
CA ASP A 13 16.07 -10.73 -9.61
C ASP A 13 16.37 -11.08 -8.14
N LYS A 14 17.60 -11.52 -7.85
CA LYS A 14 18.02 -11.84 -6.48
C LYS A 14 17.78 -10.68 -5.52
N LYS A 15 17.98 -9.44 -5.99
CA LYS A 15 17.68 -8.24 -5.22
C LYS A 15 16.20 -8.17 -4.86
N GLU A 16 15.30 -8.49 -5.77
CA GLU A 16 13.85 -8.52 -5.52
C GLU A 16 13.48 -9.60 -4.49
N LEU A 17 14.08 -10.78 -4.56
CA LEU A 17 13.86 -11.85 -3.57
C LEU A 17 14.29 -11.40 -2.16
N ILE A 18 15.46 -10.76 -2.05
CA ILE A 18 15.95 -10.19 -0.79
C ILE A 18 14.97 -9.16 -0.25
N LEU A 19 14.50 -8.21 -1.07
CA LEU A 19 13.58 -7.17 -0.65
C LEU A 19 12.23 -7.72 -0.19
N ASN A 20 11.71 -8.73 -0.89
CA ASN A 20 10.46 -9.39 -0.50
C ASN A 20 10.61 -10.14 0.85
N ALA A 21 11.76 -10.78 1.08
CA ALA A 21 12.07 -11.39 2.37
C ALA A 21 12.21 -10.33 3.48
N ALA A 22 12.91 -9.24 3.21
CA ALA A 22 13.12 -8.14 4.14
C ALA A 22 11.81 -7.48 4.58
N ILE A 23 10.87 -7.23 3.65
CA ILE A 23 9.53 -6.70 3.97
C ILE A 23 8.83 -7.61 5.01
N ARG A 24 8.89 -8.94 4.81
CA ARG A 24 8.24 -9.89 5.75
C ARG A 24 8.92 -9.88 7.11
N VAL A 25 10.26 -9.89 7.14
CA VAL A 25 11.03 -9.94 8.40
C VAL A 25 10.85 -8.65 9.20
N PHE A 26 11.03 -7.50 8.56
CA PHE A 26 10.81 -6.20 9.21
C PHE A 26 9.37 -6.04 9.68
N GLY A 27 8.39 -6.45 8.87
CA GLY A 27 6.97 -6.42 9.24
C GLY A 27 6.67 -7.25 10.49
N LYS A 28 7.32 -8.42 10.64
CA LYS A 28 7.11 -9.34 11.77
C LYS A 28 7.90 -8.92 13.02
N SER A 29 9.16 -8.55 12.86
CA SER A 29 10.10 -8.40 13.98
C SER A 29 10.38 -6.93 14.34
N GLY A 30 10.04 -5.99 13.46
CA GLY A 30 10.46 -4.59 13.54
C GLY A 30 11.89 -4.37 13.05
N PHE A 31 12.31 -3.12 12.91
CA PHE A 31 13.65 -2.77 12.45
C PHE A 31 14.73 -3.09 13.49
N LYS A 32 14.50 -2.68 14.78
CA LYS A 32 15.50 -2.78 15.85
C LYS A 32 15.89 -4.23 16.15
N LYS A 33 14.92 -5.15 16.13
CA LYS A 33 15.15 -6.57 16.48
C LYS A 33 15.57 -7.45 15.30
N THR A 34 15.50 -6.96 14.07
CA THR A 34 15.94 -7.70 12.89
C THR A 34 17.47 -7.63 12.76
N SER A 35 18.12 -8.79 12.62
CA SER A 35 19.54 -8.91 12.31
C SER A 35 19.78 -9.13 10.81
N ILE A 36 21.04 -9.01 10.39
CA ILE A 36 21.46 -9.36 9.01
C ILE A 36 21.31 -10.86 8.76
N GLU A 37 21.53 -11.67 9.77
CA GLU A 37 21.35 -13.12 9.74
C GLU A 37 19.87 -13.47 9.44
N ASP A 38 18.93 -12.85 10.17
CA ASP A 38 17.49 -13.07 9.93
C ASP A 38 17.07 -12.73 8.47
N LEU A 39 17.68 -11.68 7.91
CA LEU A 39 17.40 -11.26 6.53
C LEU A 39 18.00 -12.23 5.51
N ALA A 40 19.22 -12.70 5.75
CA ALA A 40 19.91 -13.64 4.89
C ALA A 40 19.19 -15.00 4.88
N ASP A 41 18.82 -15.52 6.06
CA ASP A 41 18.07 -16.77 6.22
C ASP A 41 16.70 -16.68 5.54
N ALA A 42 15.98 -15.57 5.73
CA ALA A 42 14.67 -15.37 5.12
C ALA A 42 14.71 -15.23 3.58
N ALA A 43 15.84 -14.84 3.02
CA ALA A 43 16.08 -14.74 1.58
C ALA A 43 16.75 -16.00 0.98
N ASP A 44 17.04 -17.01 1.81
CA ASP A 44 17.74 -18.24 1.43
C ASP A 44 19.10 -17.97 0.76
N ILE A 45 19.89 -17.06 1.38
CA ILE A 45 21.26 -16.73 0.93
C ILE A 45 22.19 -16.63 2.13
N SER A 46 23.51 -16.72 1.87
CA SER A 46 24.50 -16.46 2.90
C SER A 46 24.56 -14.96 3.26
N LYS A 47 24.99 -14.64 4.49
CA LYS A 47 25.27 -13.26 4.92
C LYS A 47 26.23 -12.54 3.94
N GLN A 48 27.25 -13.24 3.46
CA GLN A 48 28.17 -12.70 2.46
C GLN A 48 27.46 -12.40 1.14
N GLY A 49 26.54 -13.29 0.71
CA GLY A 49 25.72 -13.08 -0.48
C GLY A 49 24.80 -11.86 -0.36
N LEU A 50 24.29 -11.59 0.84
CA LEU A 50 23.47 -10.40 1.12
C LEU A 50 24.31 -9.12 1.01
N TYR A 51 25.55 -9.13 1.54
CA TYR A 51 26.48 -8.00 1.44
C TYR A 51 26.98 -7.70 0.02
N LEU A 52 26.80 -8.62 -0.95
CA LEU A 52 27.06 -8.33 -2.36
C LEU A 52 26.00 -7.38 -2.97
N HIS A 53 24.83 -7.28 -2.34
CA HIS A 53 23.71 -6.47 -2.84
C HIS A 53 23.45 -5.21 -2.00
N PHE A 54 23.76 -5.23 -0.71
CA PHE A 54 23.50 -4.14 0.24
C PHE A 54 24.62 -3.99 1.25
N SER A 55 25.01 -2.76 1.54
CA SER A 55 26.12 -2.45 2.45
C SER A 55 25.73 -2.47 3.93
N SER A 56 24.41 -2.33 4.24
CA SER A 56 23.95 -2.22 5.63
C SER A 56 22.48 -2.67 5.77
N LYS A 57 22.05 -2.91 7.02
CA LYS A 57 20.64 -3.17 7.36
C LYS A 57 19.74 -1.98 7.03
N GLU A 58 20.27 -0.78 7.23
CA GLU A 58 19.58 0.47 6.89
C GLU A 58 19.29 0.56 5.39
N GLU A 59 20.24 0.24 4.54
CA GLU A 59 20.09 0.25 3.10
C GLU A 59 19.03 -0.80 2.65
N ILE A 60 19.08 -2.00 3.23
CA ILE A 60 18.07 -3.02 2.96
C ILE A 60 16.67 -2.53 3.37
N PHE A 61 16.58 -1.89 4.54
CA PHE A 61 15.32 -1.36 5.03
C PHE A 61 14.76 -0.27 4.13
N GLN A 62 15.59 0.70 3.73
CA GLN A 62 15.19 1.77 2.81
C GLN A 62 14.70 1.21 1.48
N ALA A 63 15.47 0.29 0.86
CA ALA A 63 15.08 -0.34 -0.40
C ALA A 63 13.81 -1.20 -0.26
N ALA A 64 13.65 -1.92 0.85
CA ALA A 64 12.46 -2.71 1.14
C ALA A 64 11.23 -1.82 1.36
N MET A 65 11.39 -0.69 2.07
CA MET A 65 10.33 0.30 2.28
C MET A 65 9.91 0.95 0.96
N GLN A 66 10.88 1.35 0.13
CA GLN A 66 10.60 1.88 -1.21
C GLN A 66 9.77 0.89 -2.02
N LYS A 67 10.25 -0.35 -2.15
CA LYS A 67 9.51 -1.40 -2.88
C LYS A 67 8.10 -1.61 -2.31
N TYR A 68 7.98 -1.67 -1.00
CA TYR A 68 6.67 -1.84 -0.35
C TYR A 68 5.70 -0.72 -0.71
N LEU A 69 6.15 0.53 -0.74
CA LEU A 69 5.33 1.69 -1.10
C LEU A 69 5.01 1.73 -2.60
N GLU A 70 5.98 1.41 -3.47
CA GLU A 70 5.78 1.29 -4.92
C GLU A 70 4.73 0.21 -5.25
N ASP A 71 4.87 -0.98 -4.67
CA ASP A 71 3.89 -2.06 -4.81
C ASP A 71 2.50 -1.61 -4.35
N GLY A 72 2.44 -0.82 -3.27
CA GLY A 72 1.21 -0.21 -2.79
C GLY A 72 0.56 0.73 -3.80
N LEU A 73 1.33 1.66 -4.37
CA LEU A 73 0.80 2.57 -5.39
C LEU A 73 0.36 1.84 -6.67
N ASN A 74 1.05 0.76 -7.04
CA ASN A 74 0.67 -0.07 -8.17
C ASN A 74 -0.67 -0.79 -7.91
N LEU A 75 -0.88 -1.31 -6.70
CA LEU A 75 -2.15 -1.91 -6.31
C LEU A 75 -3.28 -0.87 -6.24
N VAL A 76 -3.00 0.33 -5.74
CA VAL A 76 -3.92 1.47 -5.75
C VAL A 76 -4.34 1.80 -7.18
N GLN A 77 -3.38 1.93 -8.10
CA GLN A 77 -3.68 2.23 -9.50
C GLN A 77 -4.56 1.14 -10.12
N LYS A 78 -4.22 -0.14 -9.92
CA LYS A 78 -5.03 -1.28 -10.40
C LYS A 78 -6.47 -1.23 -9.87
N ALA A 79 -6.66 -0.85 -8.61
CA ALA A 79 -8.00 -0.73 -8.02
C ALA A 79 -8.78 0.44 -8.63
N LEU A 80 -8.14 1.58 -8.86
CA LEU A 80 -8.76 2.77 -9.42
C LEU A 80 -9.09 2.63 -10.92
N ASP A 81 -8.30 1.84 -11.65
CA ASP A 81 -8.49 1.61 -13.09
C ASP A 81 -9.39 0.41 -13.41
N LYS A 82 -9.96 -0.25 -12.39
CA LYS A 82 -10.82 -1.42 -12.60
C LYS A 82 -12.03 -1.05 -13.48
N PRO A 83 -12.17 -1.66 -14.68
CA PRO A 83 -13.26 -1.37 -15.59
C PRO A 83 -14.59 -1.80 -14.97
N ASP A 84 -15.69 -1.22 -15.46
CA ASP A 84 -17.08 -1.56 -15.09
C ASP A 84 -17.35 -1.61 -13.59
N THR A 85 -16.66 -0.72 -12.85
CA THR A 85 -16.74 -0.67 -11.39
C THR A 85 -17.08 0.75 -10.95
N GLU A 86 -18.06 0.89 -10.06
CA GLU A 86 -18.47 2.17 -9.49
C GLU A 86 -17.37 2.85 -8.70
N LEU A 87 -17.41 4.19 -8.59
CA LEU A 87 -16.43 4.99 -7.86
C LEU A 87 -16.23 4.49 -6.43
N LEU A 88 -17.32 4.17 -5.71
CA LEU A 88 -17.25 3.65 -4.33
C LEU A 88 -16.33 2.43 -4.25
N GLN A 89 -16.53 1.45 -5.12
CA GLN A 89 -15.76 0.20 -5.09
C GLN A 89 -14.30 0.42 -5.50
N ARG A 90 -14.04 1.32 -6.46
CA ARG A 90 -12.67 1.70 -6.85
C ARG A 90 -11.91 2.37 -5.71
N LEU A 91 -12.56 3.32 -5.02
CA LEU A 91 -11.97 4.00 -3.86
C LEU A 91 -11.78 3.04 -2.67
N MET A 92 -12.76 2.15 -2.42
CA MET A 92 -12.62 1.09 -1.42
C MET A 92 -11.40 0.21 -1.69
N GLY A 93 -11.23 -0.24 -2.94
CA GLY A 93 -10.06 -1.03 -3.34
C GLY A 93 -8.75 -0.27 -3.17
N ALA A 94 -8.72 1.02 -3.50
CA ALA A 94 -7.54 1.86 -3.34
C ALA A 94 -7.17 2.06 -1.86
N MET A 95 -8.15 2.32 -1.00
CA MET A 95 -7.95 2.46 0.45
C MET A 95 -7.48 1.16 1.09
N ASP A 96 -8.02 0.03 0.66
CA ASP A 96 -7.59 -1.28 1.12
C ASP A 96 -6.17 -1.61 0.65
N ALA A 97 -5.84 -1.31 -0.60
CA ALA A 97 -4.51 -1.51 -1.16
C ALA A 97 -3.44 -0.66 -0.47
N TRP A 98 -3.78 0.53 0.00
CA TRP A 98 -2.84 1.42 0.66
C TRP A 98 -2.78 1.21 2.18
N PHE A 99 -3.92 1.21 2.86
CA PHE A 99 -4.00 1.12 4.33
C PHE A 99 -4.34 -0.28 4.84
N GLY A 100 -5.30 -0.97 4.20
CA GLY A 100 -5.78 -2.27 4.66
C GLY A 100 -4.70 -3.35 4.70
N ARG A 101 -3.74 -3.30 3.79
CA ARG A 101 -2.60 -4.23 3.77
C ARG A 101 -1.67 -4.08 4.97
N HIS A 102 -1.58 -2.89 5.59
CA HIS A 102 -0.78 -2.68 6.79
C HIS A 102 -1.33 -3.47 7.97
N LEU A 103 -2.65 -3.60 8.08
CA LEU A 103 -3.33 -4.35 9.14
C LEU A 103 -3.03 -5.86 9.11
N VAL A 104 -2.57 -6.36 7.96
CA VAL A 104 -2.20 -7.77 7.78
C VAL A 104 -0.68 -7.97 7.86
N THR A 105 0.08 -7.01 7.32
CA THR A 105 1.54 -7.14 7.17
C THR A 105 2.29 -6.82 8.46
N PHE A 106 1.81 -5.81 9.22
CA PHE A 106 2.49 -5.33 10.41
C PHE A 106 1.82 -5.86 11.69
N THR A 107 2.63 -6.48 12.52
CA THR A 107 2.27 -6.96 13.86
C THR A 107 2.37 -5.84 14.89
N PRO A 108 2.24 -6.13 16.22
CA PRO A 108 2.38 -5.13 17.29
C PRO A 108 3.66 -4.30 17.30
N ARG A 109 4.61 -4.58 16.41
CA ARG A 109 5.88 -3.82 16.26
C ARG A 109 5.87 -2.79 15.14
N TRP A 110 4.74 -2.50 14.58
CA TRP A 110 4.60 -1.54 13.49
C TRP A 110 5.13 -0.13 13.83
N PHE A 111 5.08 0.27 15.12
CA PHE A 111 5.67 1.52 15.60
C PHE A 111 7.17 1.61 15.31
N ASP A 112 7.92 0.52 15.54
CA ASP A 112 9.35 0.45 15.26
C ASP A 112 9.65 0.57 13.76
N VAL A 113 8.80 -0.02 12.91
CA VAL A 113 8.91 0.12 11.45
C VAL A 113 8.62 1.55 11.00
N ILE A 114 7.61 2.20 11.56
CA ILE A 114 7.27 3.59 11.22
C ILE A 114 8.38 4.54 11.69
N GLU A 115 8.83 4.42 12.94
CA GLU A 115 9.93 5.23 13.48
C GLU A 115 11.20 5.11 12.62
N ALA A 116 11.56 3.88 12.24
CA ALA A 116 12.68 3.64 11.35
C ALA A 116 12.44 4.23 9.95
N GLY A 117 11.23 4.11 9.42
CA GLY A 117 10.84 4.66 8.12
C GLY A 117 10.95 6.18 8.09
N GLU A 118 10.40 6.87 9.08
CA GLU A 118 10.48 8.34 9.19
C GLU A 118 11.93 8.82 9.29
N ARG A 119 12.75 8.13 10.09
CA ARG A 119 14.15 8.47 10.27
C ARG A 119 15.02 8.22 9.05
N LEU A 120 14.80 7.10 8.34
CA LEU A 120 15.66 6.65 7.26
C LEU A 120 15.17 7.05 5.86
N SER A 121 13.88 7.28 5.69
CA SER A 121 13.23 7.46 4.38
C SER A 121 12.11 8.50 4.40
N GLY A 122 12.11 9.44 5.36
CA GLY A 122 11.00 10.36 5.60
C GLY A 122 10.58 11.16 4.37
N SER A 123 11.52 11.76 3.62
CA SER A 123 11.23 12.53 2.40
C SER A 123 10.60 11.65 1.32
N GLN A 124 11.10 10.44 1.13
CA GLN A 124 10.56 9.49 0.16
C GLN A 124 9.13 9.04 0.55
N ILE A 125 8.89 8.78 1.83
CA ILE A 125 7.56 8.41 2.32
C ILE A 125 6.55 9.54 2.03
N GLU A 126 6.94 10.81 2.20
CA GLU A 126 6.06 11.94 1.87
C GLU A 126 5.72 12.01 0.37
N GLU A 127 6.67 11.75 -0.51
CA GLU A 127 6.41 11.68 -1.95
C GLU A 127 5.36 10.60 -2.28
N PHE A 128 5.44 9.43 -1.66
CA PHE A 128 4.45 8.38 -1.84
C PHE A 128 3.07 8.74 -1.30
N LYS A 129 3.00 9.45 -0.17
CA LYS A 129 1.74 9.97 0.38
C LYS A 129 1.09 10.98 -0.57
N VAL A 130 1.88 11.90 -1.12
CA VAL A 130 1.40 12.86 -2.13
C VAL A 130 0.89 12.13 -3.36
N ALA A 131 1.67 11.19 -3.92
CA ALA A 131 1.28 10.41 -5.09
C ALA A 131 -0.02 9.62 -4.87
N PHE A 132 -0.21 9.04 -3.69
CA PHE A 132 -1.46 8.35 -3.32
C PHE A 132 -2.66 9.30 -3.37
N LYS A 133 -2.56 10.47 -2.71
CA LYS A 133 -3.64 11.48 -2.69
C LYS A 133 -3.98 11.99 -4.09
N GLU A 134 -2.96 12.25 -4.90
CA GLU A 134 -3.17 12.66 -6.29
C GLU A 134 -3.89 11.61 -7.14
N LYS A 135 -3.56 10.33 -6.96
CA LYS A 135 -4.26 9.23 -7.65
C LYS A 135 -5.73 9.18 -7.27
N LEU A 136 -6.07 9.30 -5.98
CA LEU A 136 -7.45 9.37 -5.52
C LEU A 136 -8.18 10.59 -6.12
N ALA A 137 -7.59 11.78 -6.02
CA ALA A 137 -8.18 13.01 -6.53
C ALA A 137 -8.46 12.93 -8.03
N LYS A 138 -7.52 12.39 -8.82
CA LYS A 138 -7.69 12.18 -10.27
C LYS A 138 -8.82 11.19 -10.58
N ALA A 139 -8.93 10.11 -9.82
CA ALA A 139 -10.00 9.11 -10.01
C ALA A 139 -11.38 9.70 -9.67
N ILE A 140 -11.50 10.45 -8.58
CA ILE A 140 -12.72 11.15 -8.18
C ILE A 140 -13.13 12.15 -9.26
N ALA A 141 -12.22 13.03 -9.69
CA ALA A 141 -12.51 14.08 -10.68
C ALA A 141 -12.97 13.53 -12.04
N ARG A 142 -12.53 12.32 -12.41
CA ARG A 142 -12.88 11.68 -13.68
C ARG A 142 -14.18 10.90 -13.63
N SER A 143 -14.67 10.56 -12.44
CA SER A 143 -15.85 9.71 -12.32
C SER A 143 -17.13 10.44 -12.74
N PHE A 144 -18.05 9.68 -13.35
CA PHE A 144 -19.34 10.18 -13.75
C PHE A 144 -20.19 10.51 -12.52
N GLU A 145 -20.14 9.67 -11.51
CA GLU A 145 -20.89 9.82 -10.26
C GLU A 145 -20.55 11.16 -9.58
N PHE A 146 -19.25 11.47 -9.47
CA PHE A 146 -18.82 12.72 -8.86
C PHE A 146 -19.22 13.96 -9.66
N LYS A 147 -19.12 13.90 -10.99
CA LYS A 147 -19.46 15.04 -11.87
C LYS A 147 -20.95 15.40 -11.82
N ASN A 148 -21.82 14.43 -11.53
CA ASN A 148 -23.26 14.62 -11.50
C ASN A 148 -23.81 14.80 -10.06
N ALA A 149 -22.97 14.72 -9.05
CA ALA A 149 -23.37 14.99 -7.67
C ALA A 149 -23.22 16.48 -7.31
N ARG A 150 -24.02 16.95 -6.36
CA ARG A 150 -23.86 18.30 -5.76
C ARG A 150 -22.77 18.26 -4.70
N ASN A 151 -21.52 18.20 -5.16
CA ASN A 151 -20.39 18.10 -4.23
C ASN A 151 -20.08 19.46 -3.58
N VAL A 152 -19.92 19.45 -2.26
CA VAL A 152 -19.45 20.61 -1.48
C VAL A 152 -17.92 20.69 -1.50
N CYS A 153 -17.25 19.53 -1.53
CA CYS A 153 -15.78 19.42 -1.50
C CYS A 153 -15.21 19.13 -2.89
N THR A 154 -14.02 19.66 -3.15
CA THR A 154 -13.24 19.33 -4.35
C THR A 154 -12.66 17.91 -4.26
N PRO A 155 -12.30 17.27 -5.40
CA PRO A 155 -11.62 15.97 -5.40
C PRO A 155 -10.34 15.94 -4.55
N LYS A 156 -9.62 17.05 -4.50
CA LYS A 156 -8.40 17.20 -3.70
C LYS A 156 -8.72 17.17 -2.21
N GLU A 157 -9.70 17.95 -1.76
CA GLU A 157 -10.14 17.97 -0.35
C GLU A 157 -10.65 16.59 0.08
N ILE A 158 -11.44 15.92 -0.77
CA ILE A 158 -11.91 14.56 -0.48
C ILE A 158 -10.72 13.60 -0.34
N SER A 159 -9.72 13.68 -1.24
CA SER A 159 -8.54 12.81 -1.15
C SER A 159 -7.74 13.03 0.13
N GLU A 160 -7.63 14.28 0.61
CA GLU A 160 -7.01 14.61 1.90
C GLU A 160 -7.80 14.01 3.08
N VAL A 161 -9.12 14.17 3.09
CA VAL A 161 -9.97 13.60 4.15
C VAL A 161 -9.86 12.08 4.19
N LEU A 162 -9.91 11.41 3.03
CA LEU A 162 -9.77 9.96 2.95
C LEU A 162 -8.39 9.50 3.41
N PHE A 163 -7.33 10.25 3.07
CA PHE A 163 -5.98 9.95 3.54
C PHE A 163 -5.86 10.08 5.06
N LEU A 164 -6.32 11.19 5.64
CA LEU A 164 -6.30 11.42 7.09
C LEU A 164 -7.13 10.36 7.81
N PHE A 165 -8.31 10.03 7.28
CA PHE A 165 -9.11 8.95 7.81
C PHE A 165 -8.37 7.61 7.75
N GLY A 166 -7.68 7.33 6.64
CA GLY A 166 -6.88 6.12 6.48
C GLY A 166 -5.82 5.94 7.56
N LEU A 167 -5.26 7.02 8.11
CA LEU A 167 -4.27 6.94 9.19
C LEU A 167 -4.87 6.45 10.52
N THR A 168 -6.19 6.47 10.71
CA THR A 168 -6.86 6.02 11.95
C THR A 168 -6.68 4.51 12.21
N TRP A 169 -6.24 3.72 11.21
CA TRP A 169 -5.91 2.32 11.43
C TRP A 169 -4.82 2.11 12.49
N LYS A 170 -3.99 3.13 12.71
CA LYS A 170 -2.93 3.14 13.71
C LYS A 170 -3.47 3.15 15.14
N GLU A 171 -4.73 3.57 15.32
CA GLU A 171 -5.37 3.71 16.60
C GLU A 171 -6.30 2.51 16.88
N GLY A 172 -6.16 1.90 18.04
CA GLY A 172 -7.06 0.86 18.51
C GLY A 172 -6.94 -0.51 17.83
N ASN A 173 -5.97 -0.72 16.94
CA ASN A 173 -5.71 -2.01 16.26
C ASN A 173 -6.99 -2.67 15.70
N PRO A 174 -7.77 -2.00 14.82
CA PRO A 174 -9.01 -2.52 14.30
C PRO A 174 -8.77 -3.75 13.41
N SER A 175 -9.75 -4.66 13.32
CA SER A 175 -9.71 -5.66 12.26
C SER A 175 -9.76 -4.98 10.88
N ARG A 176 -9.19 -5.63 9.85
CA ARG A 176 -9.29 -5.11 8.47
C ARG A 176 -10.75 -4.93 8.05
N ALA A 177 -11.64 -5.83 8.45
CA ALA A 177 -13.06 -5.75 8.12
C ALA A 177 -13.72 -4.52 8.75
N ASP A 178 -13.45 -4.24 10.04
CA ASP A 178 -14.00 -3.08 10.73
C ASP A 178 -13.46 -1.76 10.15
N PHE A 179 -12.16 -1.73 9.85
CA PHE A 179 -11.54 -0.59 9.18
C PHE A 179 -12.22 -0.32 7.83
N MET A 180 -12.36 -1.34 6.98
CA MET A 180 -12.98 -1.20 5.66
C MET A 180 -14.46 -0.82 5.72
N LYS A 181 -15.21 -1.26 6.73
CA LYS A 181 -16.58 -0.81 6.97
C LYS A 181 -16.65 0.69 7.24
N LYS A 182 -15.73 1.21 8.06
CA LYS A 182 -15.63 2.66 8.33
C LYS A 182 -15.17 3.45 7.10
N VAL A 183 -14.23 2.91 6.32
CA VAL A 183 -13.79 3.50 5.03
C VAL A 183 -14.98 3.65 4.08
N ASN A 184 -15.82 2.63 3.96
CA ASN A 184 -17.05 2.68 3.15
C ASN A 184 -17.93 3.86 3.54
N THR A 185 -18.22 4.00 4.84
CA THR A 185 -19.03 5.10 5.37
C THR A 185 -18.39 6.45 5.06
N CYS A 186 -17.08 6.59 5.24
CA CYS A 186 -16.36 7.83 4.97
C CYS A 186 -16.41 8.22 3.48
N ILE A 187 -16.18 7.28 2.56
CA ILE A 187 -16.26 7.54 1.12
C ILE A 187 -17.66 7.98 0.72
N ARG A 188 -18.69 7.29 1.19
CA ARG A 188 -20.09 7.64 0.88
C ARG A 188 -20.45 9.04 1.36
N ALA A 189 -20.04 9.39 2.57
CA ALA A 189 -20.28 10.72 3.12
C ALA A 189 -19.55 11.81 2.32
N CYS A 190 -18.28 11.60 1.97
CA CYS A 190 -17.48 12.59 1.26
C CYS A 190 -17.85 12.75 -0.22
N CYS A 191 -18.22 11.65 -0.89
CA CYS A 191 -18.58 11.65 -2.31
C CYS A 191 -20.08 11.73 -2.57
N GLN A 192 -20.90 11.85 -1.53
CA GLN A 192 -22.37 11.89 -1.61
C GLN A 192 -22.99 10.72 -2.43
N ILE A 193 -22.40 9.54 -2.28
CA ILE A 193 -22.85 8.33 -2.96
C ILE A 193 -23.97 7.68 -2.11
N GLU A 194 -25.18 7.67 -2.64
CA GLU A 194 -26.31 6.98 -2.02
C GLU A 194 -26.15 5.45 -2.13
N GLU A 195 -26.72 4.71 -1.17
CA GLU A 195 -26.89 3.27 -1.34
C GLU A 195 -27.90 3.03 -2.47
N THR A 196 -27.48 2.32 -3.51
CA THR A 196 -28.43 1.72 -4.44
C THR A 196 -29.29 0.75 -3.62
N ARG A 197 -30.47 1.20 -3.17
CA ARG A 197 -31.46 0.29 -2.57
C ARG A 197 -31.76 -0.76 -3.62
N SER A 198 -31.32 -1.99 -3.38
CA SER A 198 -31.78 -3.14 -4.16
C SER A 198 -33.30 -3.09 -4.17
N ARG A 199 -33.87 -2.79 -5.33
CA ARG A 199 -35.30 -2.95 -5.52
C ARG A 199 -35.55 -4.46 -5.45
N THR A 200 -36.00 -4.92 -4.28
CA THR A 200 -36.65 -6.24 -4.10
C THR A 200 -37.89 -6.32 -4.94
#